data_2fc0b946a27dcc2c51454144c45b752e
#
_entry.id   2fc0b946a27dcc2c51454144c45b752e
#
_cell.length_a   1.000
_cell.length_b   1.000
_cell.length_c   1.000
_cell.angle_alpha   90.00
_cell.angle_beta   90.00
_cell.angle_gamma   90.00
#
_symmetry.space_group_name_H-M   'P 1'
#
loop_
_entity.id
_entity.type
_entity.pdbx_description
1 polymer ?
#
loop_
_entity_poly.entity_id
_entity_poly.type
_entity_poly.pdbx_seq_one_letter_code
_entity_poly.pdbx_strand_id
1 'polypeptide(L)'
;FTLAALLALLLIPSCTEDKDEQMTNHLNLELQGVHEIAEDDNTTITIKASLSFTPEEDVTANLIVTGNDDKIVELSTQNLVFKKGEKVQTFTIKSNNKHLVKGVRSITINVGHINNDNVKLLKPVTINVRQDSDIPVLTEAQQSLIKGYKEKFGVDLTSILGKIKVKATVSYNASDKEQYFGGKEKETFNGYTIITLSEKATADKPVLKMISNAMGLDDFFYMVLKKKTVEDTEFFQQQPNGL
;
A
#
# COMPACT_ATOMS: atom_id res chain seq x y z
N PHE A 1 69.74 -68.26 -5.99
CA PHE A 1 68.43 -67.70 -6.39
C PHE A 1 68.03 -66.67 -5.40
N THR A 2 68.24 -65.39 -5.74
CA THR A 2 67.95 -64.21 -4.92
C THR A 2 66.63 -63.63 -5.36
N LEU A 3 65.68 -63.58 -4.46
CA LEU A 3 64.41 -62.94 -4.66
C LEU A 3 64.49 -61.53 -4.15
N ALA A 4 64.54 -60.54 -5.03
CA ALA A 4 64.51 -59.15 -4.69
C ALA A 4 63.03 -58.73 -4.50
N ALA A 5 62.65 -58.38 -3.29
CA ALA A 5 61.35 -57.79 -2.98
C ALA A 5 61.37 -56.32 -3.27
N LEU A 6 60.66 -55.87 -4.28
CA LEU A 6 60.48 -54.46 -4.66
C LEU A 6 59.37 -53.87 -3.78
N LEU A 7 59.76 -53.04 -2.79
CA LEU A 7 58.81 -52.32 -1.92
C LEU A 7 58.34 -51.05 -2.69
N ALA A 8 57.21 -51.13 -3.31
CA ALA A 8 56.55 -49.96 -3.91
C ALA A 8 55.88 -49.13 -2.80
N LEU A 9 56.49 -47.98 -2.45
CA LEU A 9 55.84 -46.96 -1.62
C LEU A 9 54.73 -46.28 -2.44
N LEU A 10 53.48 -46.65 -2.17
CA LEU A 10 52.35 -45.87 -2.62
C LEU A 10 52.30 -44.57 -1.87
N LEU A 11 52.75 -43.49 -2.49
CA LEU A 11 52.46 -42.13 -2.11
C LEU A 11 50.96 -41.91 -2.40
N ILE A 12 50.14 -41.98 -1.37
CA ILE A 12 48.76 -41.53 -1.43
C ILE A 12 48.83 -39.99 -1.48
N PRO A 13 48.35 -39.37 -2.57
CA PRO A 13 48.22 -37.92 -2.50
C PRO A 13 47.21 -37.62 -1.37
N SER A 14 47.68 -36.88 -0.38
CA SER A 14 46.83 -36.28 0.62
C SER A 14 45.73 -35.52 -0.12
N CYS A 15 44.50 -35.90 0.09
CA CYS A 15 43.36 -35.15 -0.34
C CYS A 15 43.55 -33.74 0.15
N THR A 16 43.65 -32.83 -0.78
CA THR A 16 43.58 -31.40 -0.55
C THR A 16 42.35 -31.10 0.27
N GLU A 17 42.54 -30.24 1.27
CA GLU A 17 41.52 -29.57 2.05
C GLU A 17 40.24 -29.39 1.24
N ASP A 18 39.19 -30.10 1.64
CA ASP A 18 37.83 -29.69 1.32
C ASP A 18 37.76 -28.23 1.82
N LYS A 19 37.82 -27.29 0.90
CA LYS A 19 37.27 -25.97 1.17
C LYS A 19 35.82 -26.27 1.52
N ASP A 20 35.48 -26.14 2.79
CA ASP A 20 34.09 -26.10 3.21
C ASP A 20 33.40 -25.07 2.29
N GLU A 21 32.75 -25.55 1.24
CA GLU A 21 31.84 -24.71 0.46
C GLU A 21 30.77 -24.30 1.44
N GLN A 22 30.95 -23.13 2.02
CA GLN A 22 30.02 -22.55 2.98
C GLN A 22 28.68 -22.45 2.25
N MET A 23 27.78 -23.39 2.53
CA MET A 23 26.49 -23.45 1.86
C MET A 23 25.75 -22.13 2.05
N THR A 24 25.41 -21.49 0.94
CA THR A 24 24.64 -20.24 0.95
C THR A 24 23.30 -20.48 1.65
N ASN A 25 23.04 -19.69 2.69
CA ASN A 25 21.76 -19.70 3.37
C ASN A 25 20.79 -18.80 2.59
N HIS A 26 19.61 -19.30 2.29
CA HIS A 26 18.60 -18.55 1.54
C HIS A 26 17.50 -18.03 2.46
N LEU A 27 17.25 -16.71 2.35
CA LEU A 27 16.10 -16.08 2.93
C LEU A 27 14.93 -16.20 1.94
N ASN A 28 13.87 -16.89 2.35
CA ASN A 28 12.62 -17.00 1.58
C ASN A 28 11.53 -16.13 2.22
N LEU A 29 10.84 -15.34 1.40
CA LEU A 29 9.64 -14.61 1.78
C LEU A 29 8.42 -15.28 1.14
N GLU A 30 7.41 -15.60 1.94
CA GLU A 30 6.22 -16.33 1.52
C GLU A 30 4.94 -15.67 2.06
N LEU A 31 4.01 -15.36 1.17
CA LEU A 31 2.68 -14.88 1.55
C LEU A 31 1.87 -16.01 2.19
N GLN A 32 1.25 -15.70 3.30
CA GLN A 32 0.34 -16.61 3.99
C GLN A 32 -1.11 -16.19 3.69
N GLY A 33 -1.79 -16.96 2.85
CA GLY A 33 -3.19 -16.71 2.49
C GLY A 33 -3.36 -15.80 1.26
N VAL A 34 -4.05 -14.67 1.41
CA VAL A 34 -4.41 -13.80 0.28
C VAL A 34 -3.21 -13.02 -0.27
N HIS A 35 -3.21 -12.79 -1.58
CA HIS A 35 -2.17 -12.05 -2.29
C HIS A 35 -2.64 -10.65 -2.73
N GLU A 36 -3.89 -10.31 -2.44
CA GLU A 36 -4.52 -9.06 -2.82
C GLU A 36 -5.38 -8.52 -1.68
N ILE A 37 -5.34 -7.22 -1.47
CA ILE A 37 -6.22 -6.49 -0.55
C ILE A 37 -6.85 -5.30 -1.28
N ALA A 38 -8.05 -4.88 -0.88
CA ALA A 38 -8.59 -3.59 -1.28
C ALA A 38 -7.93 -2.48 -0.46
N GLU A 39 -7.80 -1.28 -1.02
CA GLU A 39 -7.18 -0.15 -0.31
C GLU A 39 -7.98 0.26 0.93
N ASP A 40 -9.31 0.09 0.90
CA ASP A 40 -10.25 0.34 2.00
C ASP A 40 -10.43 -0.86 2.95
N ASP A 41 -9.74 -1.97 2.71
CA ASP A 41 -9.83 -3.18 3.52
C ASP A 41 -8.94 -3.07 4.77
N ASN A 42 -9.46 -3.58 5.89
CA ASN A 42 -8.70 -3.72 7.13
C ASN A 42 -7.98 -5.07 7.24
N THR A 43 -8.02 -5.89 6.19
CA THR A 43 -7.35 -7.18 6.14
C THR A 43 -5.85 -7.01 6.25
N THR A 44 -5.23 -7.84 7.06
CA THR A 44 -3.78 -7.90 7.23
C THR A 44 -3.24 -9.12 6.50
N ILE A 45 -2.26 -8.93 5.62
CA ILE A 45 -1.52 -10.01 4.97
C ILE A 45 -0.33 -10.38 5.86
N THR A 46 -0.17 -11.65 6.17
CA THR A 46 0.99 -12.17 6.88
C THR A 46 2.03 -12.68 5.89
N ILE A 47 3.29 -12.30 6.09
CA ILE A 47 4.43 -12.79 5.33
C ILE A 47 5.33 -13.57 6.27
N LYS A 48 5.59 -14.83 5.90
CA LYS A 48 6.56 -15.68 6.56
C LYS A 48 7.92 -15.50 5.92
N ALA A 49 8.90 -15.15 6.72
CA ALA A 49 10.31 -15.08 6.35
C ALA A 49 11.03 -16.29 6.95
N SER A 50 11.73 -17.06 6.14
CA SER A 50 12.44 -18.26 6.61
C SER A 50 13.82 -18.39 6.00
N LEU A 51 14.80 -18.78 6.83
CA LEU A 51 16.14 -19.17 6.39
C LEU A 51 16.16 -20.67 6.06
N SER A 52 16.93 -21.06 5.04
CA SER A 52 17.11 -22.47 4.68
C SER A 52 17.78 -23.25 5.82
N PHE A 53 18.76 -22.62 6.48
CA PHE A 53 19.50 -23.20 7.60
C PHE A 53 19.37 -22.32 8.84
N THR A 54 19.45 -22.95 10.00
CA THR A 54 19.46 -22.25 11.29
C THR A 54 20.72 -21.40 11.40
N PRO A 55 20.60 -20.09 11.68
CA PRO A 55 21.76 -19.22 11.77
C PRO A 55 22.54 -19.46 13.07
N GLU A 56 23.87 -19.41 12.99
CA GLU A 56 24.75 -19.53 14.14
C GLU A 56 24.99 -18.21 14.88
N GLU A 57 24.63 -17.10 14.23
CA GLU A 57 24.69 -15.74 14.75
C GLU A 57 23.38 -15.01 14.40
N ASP A 58 23.16 -13.84 15.03
CA ASP A 58 21.99 -13.02 14.71
C ASP A 58 22.07 -12.50 13.26
N VAL A 59 21.05 -12.79 12.47
CA VAL A 59 20.90 -12.29 11.09
C VAL A 59 19.85 -11.19 11.05
N THR A 60 20.24 -10.01 10.57
CA THR A 60 19.34 -8.88 10.35
C THR A 60 19.23 -8.59 8.86
N ALA A 61 18.00 -8.47 8.37
CA ALA A 61 17.69 -8.13 6.98
C ALA A 61 16.77 -6.90 6.93
N ASN A 62 17.20 -5.86 6.22
CA ASN A 62 16.40 -4.65 6.02
C ASN A 62 15.40 -4.85 4.86
N LEU A 63 14.13 -4.57 5.09
CA LEU A 63 13.09 -4.65 4.07
C LEU A 63 13.02 -3.37 3.24
N ILE A 64 12.96 -3.54 1.92
CA ILE A 64 12.73 -2.46 0.95
C ILE A 64 11.39 -2.69 0.28
N VAL A 65 10.56 -1.65 0.24
CA VAL A 65 9.24 -1.70 -0.38
C VAL A 65 9.21 -0.80 -1.61
N THR A 66 8.95 -1.36 -2.77
CA THR A 66 8.79 -0.61 -4.02
C THR A 66 7.33 -0.56 -4.45
N GLY A 67 6.94 0.51 -5.14
CA GLY A 67 5.55 0.79 -5.54
C GLY A 67 4.70 1.40 -4.42
N ASN A 68 5.31 1.78 -3.28
CA ASN A 68 4.64 2.32 -2.09
C ASN A 68 4.99 3.79 -1.80
N ASP A 69 5.29 4.59 -2.83
CA ASP A 69 5.74 5.98 -2.70
C ASP A 69 4.71 6.84 -1.95
N ASP A 70 3.42 6.59 -2.16
CA ASP A 70 2.30 7.24 -1.48
C ASP A 70 1.99 6.66 -0.09
N LYS A 71 2.76 5.67 0.38
CA LYS A 71 2.53 4.96 1.64
C LYS A 71 1.11 4.38 1.74
N ILE A 72 0.66 3.73 0.67
CA ILE A 72 -0.67 3.08 0.63
C ILE A 72 -0.73 1.83 1.50
N VAL A 73 0.41 1.22 1.80
CA VAL A 73 0.53 0.12 2.75
C VAL A 73 1.58 0.41 3.82
N GLU A 74 1.44 -0.27 4.94
CA GLU A 74 2.37 -0.24 6.07
C GLU A 74 2.80 -1.64 6.43
N LEU A 75 4.09 -1.81 6.70
CA LEU A 75 4.67 -3.04 7.25
C LEU A 75 4.75 -2.94 8.77
N SER A 76 4.51 -4.04 9.48
CA SER A 76 4.68 -4.10 10.94
C SER A 76 6.13 -3.96 11.40
N THR A 77 7.09 -4.20 10.51
CA THR A 77 8.52 -3.98 10.74
C THR A 77 9.23 -3.61 9.44
N GLN A 78 10.33 -2.88 9.56
CA GLN A 78 11.25 -2.61 8.45
C GLN A 78 12.51 -3.49 8.50
N ASN A 79 12.72 -4.22 9.60
CA ASN A 79 13.86 -5.08 9.78
C ASN A 79 13.41 -6.44 10.29
N LEU A 80 13.85 -7.50 9.63
CA LEU A 80 13.75 -8.87 10.11
C LEU A 80 14.96 -9.19 10.97
N VAL A 81 14.75 -9.77 12.14
CA VAL A 81 15.84 -10.17 13.04
C VAL A 81 15.65 -11.66 13.37
N PHE A 82 16.52 -12.47 12.81
CA PHE A 82 16.61 -13.90 13.15
C PHE A 82 17.66 -14.04 14.22
N LYS A 83 17.25 -14.39 15.42
CA LYS A 83 18.20 -14.68 16.51
C LYS A 83 18.94 -15.97 16.23
N LYS A 84 20.14 -16.09 16.80
CA LYS A 84 20.90 -17.37 16.78
C LYS A 84 19.94 -18.52 17.14
N GLY A 85 19.89 -19.52 16.31
CA GLY A 85 19.02 -20.68 16.51
C GLY A 85 17.58 -20.55 15.98
N GLU A 86 17.16 -19.35 15.56
CA GLU A 86 15.82 -19.07 15.01
C GLU A 86 15.87 -18.87 13.50
N LYS A 87 15.15 -19.66 12.74
CA LYS A 87 15.14 -19.57 11.27
C LYS A 87 13.83 -19.09 10.67
N VAL A 88 12.85 -18.73 11.48
CA VAL A 88 11.54 -18.28 11.00
C VAL A 88 11.14 -17.00 11.73
N GLN A 89 10.72 -16.02 10.96
CA GLN A 89 10.10 -14.78 11.43
C GLN A 89 8.80 -14.53 10.65
N THR A 90 7.91 -13.75 11.20
CA THR A 90 6.71 -13.30 10.50
C THR A 90 6.56 -11.79 10.65
N PHE A 91 6.05 -11.16 9.61
CA PHE A 91 5.65 -9.77 9.65
C PHE A 91 4.35 -9.59 8.86
N THR A 92 3.73 -8.45 9.04
CA THR A 92 2.44 -8.19 8.42
C THR A 92 2.49 -6.93 7.56
N ILE A 93 1.59 -6.90 6.58
CA ILE A 93 1.33 -5.73 5.75
C ILE A 93 -0.17 -5.44 5.76
N LYS A 94 -0.53 -4.18 5.90
CA LYS A 94 -1.91 -3.71 5.89
C LYS A 94 -2.07 -2.45 5.04
N SER A 95 -3.28 -2.18 4.58
CA SER A 95 -3.63 -0.91 3.94
C SER A 95 -3.57 0.25 4.93
N ASN A 96 -3.16 1.42 4.46
CA ASN A 96 -3.23 2.69 5.19
C ASN A 96 -4.48 3.52 4.84
N ASN A 97 -5.42 2.95 4.11
CA ASN A 97 -6.68 3.60 3.69
C ASN A 97 -6.46 5.00 3.07
N LYS A 98 -5.45 5.12 2.20
CA LYS A 98 -5.10 6.40 1.57
C LYS A 98 -6.04 6.78 0.42
N HIS A 99 -6.77 5.80 -0.11
CA HIS A 99 -7.73 5.98 -1.21
C HIS A 99 -7.09 6.58 -2.48
N LEU A 100 -5.88 6.14 -2.82
CA LEU A 100 -5.07 6.67 -3.92
C LEU A 100 -4.89 5.69 -5.07
N VAL A 101 -5.25 4.41 -4.86
CA VAL A 101 -5.10 3.38 -5.89
C VAL A 101 -6.15 3.56 -6.97
N LYS A 102 -5.72 3.55 -8.23
CA LYS A 102 -6.59 3.46 -9.40
C LYS A 102 -6.38 2.10 -10.06
N GLY A 103 -7.43 1.29 -10.07
CA GLY A 103 -7.35 -0.10 -10.53
C GLY A 103 -6.58 -0.99 -9.55
N VAL A 104 -5.42 -1.47 -9.96
CA VAL A 104 -4.55 -2.34 -9.15
C VAL A 104 -3.14 -1.77 -9.12
N ARG A 105 -2.55 -1.73 -7.92
CA ARG A 105 -1.14 -1.36 -7.71
C ARG A 105 -0.39 -2.54 -7.11
N SER A 106 0.70 -2.92 -7.74
CA SER A 106 1.60 -3.95 -7.22
C SER A 106 2.62 -3.33 -6.28
N ILE A 107 2.75 -3.92 -5.10
CA ILE A 107 3.72 -3.57 -4.06
C ILE A 107 4.68 -4.75 -3.94
N THR A 108 5.97 -4.49 -4.11
CA THR A 108 6.99 -5.53 -4.01
C THR A 108 7.85 -5.30 -2.77
N ILE A 109 7.93 -6.32 -1.93
CA ILE A 109 8.79 -6.37 -0.75
C ILE A 109 10.06 -7.12 -1.14
N ASN A 110 11.17 -6.45 -1.00
CA ASN A 110 12.52 -6.95 -1.28
C ASN A 110 13.36 -6.82 0.00
N VAL A 111 14.59 -7.32 -0.05
CA VAL A 111 15.58 -7.14 1.00
C VAL A 111 16.74 -6.31 0.45
N GLY A 112 17.08 -5.25 1.13
CA GLY A 112 18.21 -4.38 0.77
C GLY A 112 19.52 -4.91 1.32
N HIS A 113 19.76 -4.68 2.60
CA HIS A 113 20.98 -5.11 3.28
C HIS A 113 20.71 -6.28 4.22
N ILE A 114 21.59 -7.28 4.18
CA ILE A 114 21.66 -8.37 5.15
C ILE A 114 23.03 -8.31 5.79
N ASN A 115 23.12 -8.36 7.12
CA ASN A 115 24.37 -8.26 7.87
C ASN A 115 25.27 -9.51 7.78
N ASN A 116 24.86 -10.51 7.01
CA ASN A 116 25.60 -11.75 6.80
C ASN A 116 25.71 -12.04 5.29
N ASP A 117 26.93 -12.02 4.77
CA ASP A 117 27.20 -12.18 3.32
C ASP A 117 26.85 -13.55 2.77
N ASN A 118 26.73 -14.57 3.64
CA ASN A 118 26.31 -15.93 3.24
C ASN A 118 24.80 -16.10 3.16
N VAL A 119 24.03 -15.07 3.55
CA VAL A 119 22.56 -15.09 3.43
C VAL A 119 22.14 -14.30 2.20
N LYS A 120 21.36 -14.91 1.32
CA LYS A 120 20.86 -14.29 0.10
C LYS A 120 19.34 -14.42 0.02
N LEU A 121 18.67 -13.35 -0.41
CA LEU A 121 17.25 -13.42 -0.70
C LEU A 121 17.00 -14.35 -1.90
N LEU A 122 16.09 -15.30 -1.75
CA LEU A 122 15.72 -16.22 -2.82
C LEU A 122 14.93 -15.49 -3.92
N LYS A 123 13.86 -14.79 -3.51
CA LYS A 123 13.04 -13.95 -4.40
C LYS A 123 12.25 -12.92 -3.59
N PRO A 124 11.97 -11.75 -4.18
CA PRO A 124 11.04 -10.81 -3.58
C PRO A 124 9.61 -11.36 -3.58
N VAL A 125 8.76 -10.76 -2.74
CA VAL A 125 7.33 -11.07 -2.69
C VAL A 125 6.53 -9.86 -3.16
N THR A 126 5.48 -10.11 -3.96
CA THR A 126 4.61 -9.05 -4.48
C THR A 126 3.18 -9.29 -4.01
N ILE A 127 2.54 -8.22 -3.54
CA ILE A 127 1.10 -8.16 -3.26
C ILE A 127 0.45 -7.16 -4.20
N ASN A 128 -0.84 -7.33 -4.44
CA ASN A 128 -1.66 -6.38 -5.16
C ASN A 128 -2.55 -5.61 -4.19
N VAL A 129 -2.59 -4.29 -4.36
CA VAL A 129 -3.55 -3.43 -3.69
C VAL A 129 -4.50 -2.92 -4.77
N ARG A 130 -5.76 -3.34 -4.70
CA ARG A 130 -6.78 -2.89 -5.65
C ARG A 130 -7.46 -1.63 -5.15
N GLN A 131 -8.06 -0.95 -6.09
CA GLN A 131 -8.85 0.24 -5.86
C GLN A 131 -9.89 0.03 -4.75
N ASP A 132 -10.11 1.09 -3.97
CA ASP A 132 -11.19 1.22 -3.00
C ASP A 132 -12.55 0.82 -3.62
N SER A 133 -13.34 0.06 -2.89
CA SER A 133 -14.64 -0.47 -3.33
C SER A 133 -15.69 0.62 -3.58
N ASP A 134 -15.55 1.79 -2.93
CA ASP A 134 -16.47 2.91 -3.10
C ASP A 134 -16.31 3.61 -4.46
N ILE A 135 -15.20 3.38 -5.17
CA ILE A 135 -14.98 4.00 -6.47
C ILE A 135 -15.71 3.20 -7.55
N PRO A 136 -16.71 3.79 -8.23
CA PRO A 136 -17.45 3.10 -9.28
C PRO A 136 -16.53 2.64 -10.42
N VAL A 137 -16.73 1.41 -10.84
CA VAL A 137 -16.07 0.88 -12.05
C VAL A 137 -16.70 1.53 -13.27
N LEU A 138 -15.86 2.12 -14.13
CA LEU A 138 -16.33 2.68 -15.40
C LEU A 138 -16.79 1.55 -16.35
N THR A 139 -17.96 1.72 -16.94
CA THR A 139 -18.47 0.83 -17.98
C THR A 139 -17.60 0.92 -19.23
N GLU A 140 -17.66 -0.08 -20.11
CA GLU A 140 -16.96 -0.07 -21.40
C GLU A 140 -17.33 1.14 -22.25
N ALA A 141 -18.61 1.53 -22.24
CA ALA A 141 -19.09 2.74 -22.92
C ALA A 141 -18.44 4.01 -22.36
N GLN A 142 -18.36 4.15 -21.04
CA GLN A 142 -17.68 5.27 -20.40
C GLN A 142 -16.17 5.29 -20.69
N GLN A 143 -15.51 4.14 -20.69
CA GLN A 143 -14.10 4.03 -21.05
C GLN A 143 -13.85 4.45 -22.51
N SER A 144 -14.75 4.05 -23.42
CA SER A 144 -14.68 4.44 -24.84
C SER A 144 -14.88 5.96 -25.01
N LEU A 145 -15.79 6.58 -24.26
CA LEU A 145 -15.97 8.03 -24.28
C LEU A 145 -14.71 8.76 -23.77
N ILE A 146 -14.10 8.31 -22.67
CA ILE A 146 -12.89 8.90 -22.13
C ILE A 146 -11.75 8.87 -23.14
N LYS A 147 -11.58 7.73 -23.84
CA LYS A 147 -10.60 7.60 -24.92
C LYS A 147 -10.89 8.58 -26.05
N GLY A 148 -12.17 8.66 -26.47
CA GLY A 148 -12.61 9.56 -27.53
C GLY A 148 -12.37 11.03 -27.20
N TYR A 149 -12.54 11.47 -25.95
CA TYR A 149 -12.24 12.84 -25.53
C TYR A 149 -10.75 13.18 -25.65
N LYS A 150 -9.90 12.22 -25.29
CA LYS A 150 -8.45 12.39 -25.44
C LYS A 150 -8.06 12.54 -26.91
N GLU A 151 -8.62 11.70 -27.78
CA GLU A 151 -8.34 11.72 -29.23
C GLU A 151 -8.91 12.97 -29.92
N LYS A 152 -10.14 13.36 -29.58
CA LYS A 152 -10.86 14.43 -30.27
C LYS A 152 -10.51 15.82 -29.75
N PHE A 153 -10.35 15.98 -28.42
CA PHE A 153 -10.19 17.26 -27.77
C PHE A 153 -8.84 17.44 -27.08
N GLY A 154 -7.98 16.41 -27.05
CA GLY A 154 -6.73 16.42 -26.29
C GLY A 154 -6.93 16.39 -24.77
N VAL A 155 -8.14 16.12 -24.29
CA VAL A 155 -8.49 16.14 -22.86
C VAL A 155 -8.38 14.75 -22.27
N ASP A 156 -7.37 14.55 -21.41
CA ASP A 156 -7.21 13.32 -20.64
C ASP A 156 -7.89 13.43 -19.29
N LEU A 157 -9.06 12.79 -19.16
CA LEU A 157 -9.84 12.80 -17.91
C LEU A 157 -9.32 11.81 -16.85
N THR A 158 -8.40 10.91 -17.20
CA THR A 158 -7.96 9.84 -16.29
C THR A 158 -7.30 10.36 -15.01
N SER A 159 -6.70 11.56 -15.06
CA SER A 159 -6.05 12.18 -13.91
C SER A 159 -7.03 12.71 -12.86
N ILE A 160 -8.26 13.03 -13.27
CA ILE A 160 -9.29 13.64 -12.41
C ILE A 160 -10.45 12.70 -12.08
N LEU A 161 -10.45 11.47 -12.63
CA LEU A 161 -11.44 10.45 -12.28
C LEU A 161 -10.95 9.60 -11.12
N GLY A 162 -11.89 9.07 -10.33
CA GLY A 162 -11.64 8.27 -9.16
C GLY A 162 -11.58 9.10 -7.88
N LYS A 163 -10.90 8.62 -6.86
CA LYS A 163 -10.77 9.28 -5.55
C LYS A 163 -9.64 10.31 -5.61
N ILE A 164 -10.00 11.56 -5.44
CA ILE A 164 -9.11 12.72 -5.60
C ILE A 164 -8.91 13.38 -4.25
N LYS A 165 -7.66 13.58 -3.84
CA LYS A 165 -7.34 14.37 -2.65
C LYS A 165 -7.74 15.83 -2.86
N VAL A 166 -8.39 16.40 -1.86
CA VAL A 166 -8.84 17.79 -1.87
C VAL A 166 -8.33 18.51 -0.64
N LYS A 167 -7.89 19.74 -0.83
CA LYS A 167 -7.64 20.70 0.24
C LYS A 167 -8.57 21.87 0.03
N ALA A 168 -9.59 21.99 0.88
CA ALA A 168 -10.57 23.05 0.82
C ALA A 168 -10.32 24.07 1.92
N THR A 169 -10.40 25.36 1.59
CA THR A 169 -10.33 26.46 2.58
C THR A 169 -11.67 27.17 2.59
N VAL A 170 -12.31 27.19 3.74
CA VAL A 170 -13.56 27.92 3.98
C VAL A 170 -13.23 29.23 4.68
N SER A 171 -13.74 30.33 4.17
CA SER A 171 -13.65 31.65 4.79
C SER A 171 -15.00 32.01 5.39
N TYR A 172 -14.99 32.50 6.62
CA TYR A 172 -16.20 32.86 7.36
C TYR A 172 -16.44 34.37 7.28
N ASN A 173 -17.72 34.77 7.19
CA ASN A 173 -18.08 36.17 7.32
C ASN A 173 -17.99 36.62 8.80
N ALA A 174 -18.12 37.94 9.05
CA ALA A 174 -17.91 38.50 10.37
C ALA A 174 -18.87 37.97 11.44
N SER A 175 -20.16 37.76 11.07
CA SER A 175 -21.16 37.24 12.04
C SER A 175 -20.95 35.76 12.32
N ASP A 176 -20.70 34.95 11.31
CA ASP A 176 -20.56 33.52 11.46
C ASP A 176 -19.28 33.13 12.19
N LYS A 177 -18.17 33.89 11.98
CA LYS A 177 -16.92 33.59 12.69
C LYS A 177 -17.06 33.72 14.20
N GLU A 178 -17.75 34.74 14.69
CA GLU A 178 -17.96 34.95 16.13
C GLU A 178 -18.95 33.93 16.70
N GLN A 179 -20.07 33.74 16.01
CA GLN A 179 -21.16 32.89 16.50
C GLN A 179 -20.82 31.40 16.46
N TYR A 180 -20.22 30.92 15.38
CA TYR A 180 -20.09 29.47 15.12
C TYR A 180 -18.66 28.96 15.12
N PHE A 181 -17.66 29.81 14.86
CA PHE A 181 -16.29 29.37 14.59
C PHE A 181 -15.23 29.91 15.54
N GLY A 182 -15.66 30.47 16.69
CA GLY A 182 -14.76 30.93 17.76
C GLY A 182 -13.78 32.00 17.30
N GLY A 183 -14.25 32.94 16.47
CA GLY A 183 -13.46 34.06 15.94
C GLY A 183 -12.50 33.70 14.79
N LYS A 184 -12.49 32.47 14.31
CA LYS A 184 -11.65 32.08 13.17
C LYS A 184 -12.13 32.72 11.88
N GLU A 185 -11.22 33.31 11.11
CA GLU A 185 -11.55 33.91 9.79
C GLU A 185 -11.62 32.89 8.67
N LYS A 186 -10.84 31.83 8.78
CA LYS A 186 -10.79 30.72 7.80
C LYS A 186 -10.35 29.42 8.44
N GLU A 187 -10.74 28.32 7.85
CA GLU A 187 -10.31 26.98 8.25
C GLU A 187 -10.04 26.12 7.00
N THR A 188 -9.06 25.22 7.10
CA THR A 188 -8.66 24.35 6.00
C THR A 188 -9.01 22.91 6.34
N PHE A 189 -9.75 22.26 5.44
CA PHE A 189 -10.13 20.87 5.49
C PHE A 189 -9.34 20.09 4.45
N ASN A 190 -8.80 18.96 4.87
CA ASN A 190 -8.12 18.01 4.00
C ASN A 190 -8.98 16.75 3.92
N GLY A 191 -9.43 16.42 2.73
CA GLY A 191 -10.30 15.29 2.51
C GLY A 191 -10.09 14.70 1.12
N TYR A 192 -11.13 14.08 0.62
CA TYR A 192 -11.18 13.57 -0.76
C TYR A 192 -12.57 13.75 -1.34
N THR A 193 -12.66 13.63 -2.64
CA THR A 193 -13.93 13.49 -3.37
C THR A 193 -13.81 12.39 -4.40
N ILE A 194 -14.93 11.79 -4.79
CA ILE A 194 -14.96 10.81 -5.88
C ILE A 194 -15.60 11.47 -7.09
N ILE A 195 -14.86 11.48 -8.20
CA ILE A 195 -15.31 12.01 -9.48
C ILE A 195 -15.40 10.85 -10.47
N THR A 196 -16.54 10.74 -11.15
CA THR A 196 -16.77 9.76 -12.21
C THR A 196 -17.35 10.41 -13.44
N LEU A 197 -17.36 9.70 -14.58
CA LEU A 197 -18.07 10.15 -15.76
C LEU A 197 -19.58 9.93 -15.57
N SER A 198 -20.35 10.97 -15.79
CA SER A 198 -21.82 10.90 -15.71
C SER A 198 -22.40 10.06 -16.84
N GLU A 199 -23.53 9.44 -16.59
CA GLU A 199 -24.35 8.74 -17.59
C GLU A 199 -24.92 9.71 -18.67
N LYS A 200 -24.88 11.03 -18.38
CA LYS A 200 -25.26 12.10 -19.31
C LYS A 200 -24.16 12.52 -20.25
N ALA A 201 -22.95 11.96 -20.12
CA ALA A 201 -21.84 12.26 -21.00
C ALA A 201 -22.08 11.68 -22.40
N THR A 202 -21.71 12.45 -23.43
CA THR A 202 -21.80 12.05 -24.83
C THR A 202 -20.46 12.22 -25.52
N ALA A 203 -20.28 11.71 -26.74
CA ALA A 203 -19.03 11.82 -27.50
C ALA A 203 -18.55 13.28 -27.70
N ASP A 204 -19.48 14.24 -27.68
CA ASP A 204 -19.18 15.66 -27.90
C ASP A 204 -19.17 16.49 -26.60
N LYS A 205 -19.68 15.91 -25.50
CA LYS A 205 -19.82 16.64 -24.24
C LYS A 205 -19.44 15.76 -23.05
N PRO A 206 -18.25 15.95 -22.49
CA PRO A 206 -17.88 15.31 -21.22
C PRO A 206 -18.72 15.93 -20.09
N VAL A 207 -19.36 15.08 -19.31
CA VAL A 207 -20.09 15.49 -18.10
C VAL A 207 -19.54 14.69 -16.94
N LEU A 208 -18.99 15.37 -15.95
CA LEU A 208 -18.49 14.75 -14.73
C LEU A 208 -19.57 14.73 -13.65
N LYS A 209 -19.50 13.74 -12.78
CA LYS A 209 -20.36 13.55 -11.62
C LYS A 209 -19.49 13.40 -10.39
N MET A 210 -19.75 14.20 -9.40
CA MET A 210 -19.19 14.07 -8.06
C MET A 210 -20.16 13.25 -7.21
N ILE A 211 -19.67 12.20 -6.55
CA ILE A 211 -20.53 11.24 -5.86
C ILE A 211 -20.28 11.12 -4.37
N SER A 212 -19.22 11.71 -3.84
CA SER A 212 -18.87 11.59 -2.43
C SER A 212 -18.11 12.79 -1.89
N ASN A 213 -18.24 13.00 -0.58
CA ASN A 213 -17.45 13.89 0.28
C ASN A 213 -17.48 15.38 -0.11
N ALA A 214 -18.51 15.83 -0.81
CA ALA A 214 -18.77 17.26 -1.07
C ALA A 214 -17.48 18.10 -1.32
N MET A 215 -16.56 17.65 -2.18
CA MET A 215 -15.25 18.29 -2.41
C MET A 215 -14.35 18.29 -1.17
N GLY A 216 -14.44 17.26 -0.31
CA GLY A 216 -13.64 17.18 0.92
C GLY A 216 -14.15 18.10 2.04
N LEU A 217 -15.39 18.56 1.95
CA LEU A 217 -16.05 19.46 2.91
C LEU A 217 -17.12 18.75 3.76
N ASP A 218 -17.19 17.43 3.72
CA ASP A 218 -18.12 16.63 4.53
C ASP A 218 -17.98 16.93 6.02
N ASP A 219 -16.76 16.94 6.57
CA ASP A 219 -16.50 17.32 7.96
C ASP A 219 -16.93 18.76 8.27
N PHE A 220 -16.73 19.68 7.34
CA PHE A 220 -17.20 21.06 7.48
C PHE A 220 -18.71 21.14 7.56
N PHE A 221 -19.42 20.50 6.65
CA PHE A 221 -20.89 20.48 6.65
C PHE A 221 -21.44 19.82 7.91
N TYR A 222 -20.84 18.71 8.32
CA TYR A 222 -21.22 18.04 9.56
C TYR A 222 -21.04 18.95 10.78
N MET A 223 -19.91 19.67 10.87
CA MET A 223 -19.64 20.61 11.96
C MET A 223 -20.65 21.76 11.98
N VAL A 224 -21.00 22.35 10.82
CA VAL A 224 -22.00 23.42 10.73
C VAL A 224 -23.38 22.91 11.15
N LEU A 225 -23.79 21.77 10.63
CA LEU A 225 -25.08 21.17 10.97
C LEU A 225 -25.18 20.84 12.46
N LYS A 226 -24.13 20.23 13.02
CA LYS A 226 -24.08 19.93 14.45
C LYS A 226 -24.23 21.20 15.31
N LYS A 227 -23.59 22.32 14.95
CA LYS A 227 -23.72 23.58 15.69
C LYS A 227 -25.11 24.17 15.57
N LYS A 228 -25.70 24.15 14.36
CA LYS A 228 -27.08 24.63 14.14
C LYS A 228 -28.13 23.75 14.80
N THR A 229 -27.94 22.44 14.83
CA THR A 229 -28.91 21.51 15.45
C THR A 229 -28.89 21.53 16.97
N VAL A 230 -27.83 22.01 17.61
CA VAL A 230 -27.84 22.31 19.05
C VAL A 230 -28.80 23.47 19.36
N GLU A 231 -28.99 24.40 18.44
CA GLU A 231 -29.92 25.55 18.57
C GLU A 231 -31.34 25.18 18.10
N ASP A 232 -31.50 24.18 17.24
CA ASP A 232 -32.78 23.71 16.70
C ASP A 232 -33.05 22.24 17.11
N THR A 233 -33.51 22.07 18.33
CA THR A 233 -33.83 20.76 18.87
C THR A 233 -34.95 20.04 18.14
N GLU A 234 -35.87 20.78 17.52
CA GLU A 234 -36.98 20.21 16.76
C GLU A 234 -36.46 19.60 15.45
N PHE A 235 -35.59 20.29 14.74
CA PHE A 235 -34.91 19.76 13.54
C PHE A 235 -34.08 18.51 13.88
N PHE A 236 -33.38 18.52 15.00
CA PHE A 236 -32.54 17.39 15.43
C PHE A 236 -33.38 16.17 15.77
N GLN A 237 -34.57 16.36 16.37
CA GLN A 237 -35.49 15.27 16.67
C GLN A 237 -36.09 14.64 15.41
N GLN A 238 -36.28 15.41 14.34
CA GLN A 238 -36.77 14.93 13.05
C GLN A 238 -35.73 14.17 12.22
N GLN A 239 -34.45 14.31 12.54
CA GLN A 239 -33.34 13.66 11.87
C GLN A 239 -32.51 12.79 12.84
N PRO A 240 -33.11 11.79 13.50
CA PRO A 240 -32.47 11.05 14.60
C PRO A 240 -31.29 10.19 14.19
N ASN A 241 -31.14 9.90 12.91
CA ASN A 241 -30.07 9.04 12.38
C ASN A 241 -28.91 9.84 11.74
N GLY A 242 -28.88 11.14 11.97
CA GLY A 242 -27.89 12.01 11.37
C GLY A 242 -28.15 12.28 9.88
N LEU A 243 -27.24 13.01 9.28
CA LEU A 243 -27.27 13.39 7.87
C LEU A 243 -26.41 12.43 7.08
#